data_71b0070c9f160b3777f74e2ecf23c64b
#
_entry.id   71b0070c9f160b3777f74e2ecf23c64b
#
_cell.length_a   1.000
_cell.length_b   1.000
_cell.length_c   1.000
_cell.angle_alpha   90.00
_cell.angle_beta   90.00
_cell.angle_gamma   90.00
#
_symmetry.space_group_name_H-M   'P 1'
#
loop_
_entity.id
_entity.type
_entity.pdbx_description
1 polymer ?
#
loop_
_entity_poly.entity_id
_entity_poly.type
_entity_poly.pdbx_seq_one_letter_code
_entity_poly.pdbx_strand_id
1 'polypeptide(L)'
;MTDGRALRPARPTIRIDGQENASLSGGLLELRVDETADGLYACEASFGNWGPRDGATGFLYFDRRALEFGKALEIRLGTESIFRGLVTALEGRFPEGDAPRVSVLAEDCLQELRMTRRTRTFADVSDADVFQAIASDHGLRPDVDISGPTHKVLAQLDQSDLAFLRERARAIDAELWVDDRTLKACARQARNEGTVRLGYGNALRELTVAGDLAHQRTSVKVGGWDVSAKQALEHEATESVVSGELKNGVSGASILSSALGDRKESVAHTVPLTLPEAQARAESLFRRRARRFVSGRGVAETTSALRVGAYVTLEGLGPLFNGAFYVSWVRHLFDGSHGLRTEFGVERPGLGSA
;
A
#
# COMPACT_ATOMS: atom_id res chain seq x y z
N MET A 1 33.63 -10.76 -19.60
CA MET A 1 34.32 -10.31 -18.37
C MET A 1 33.23 -9.88 -17.40
N THR A 2 32.82 -10.77 -16.52
CA THR A 2 31.83 -10.50 -15.49
C THR A 2 32.52 -9.77 -14.36
N ASP A 3 32.14 -8.52 -14.16
CA ASP A 3 32.63 -7.65 -13.10
C ASP A 3 32.22 -8.26 -11.74
N GLY A 4 33.18 -8.91 -11.09
CA GLY A 4 33.01 -9.53 -9.78
C GLY A 4 32.94 -8.49 -8.67
N ARG A 5 31.93 -7.62 -8.68
CA ARG A 5 31.58 -6.81 -7.52
C ARG A 5 31.10 -7.77 -6.43
N ALA A 6 31.98 -8.03 -5.46
CA ALA A 6 31.59 -8.63 -4.20
C ALA A 6 30.35 -7.88 -3.68
N LEU A 7 29.20 -8.57 -3.66
CA LEU A 7 27.96 -8.08 -3.09
C LEU A 7 28.20 -7.84 -1.60
N ARG A 8 28.65 -6.63 -1.23
CA ARG A 8 28.47 -6.18 0.15
C ARG A 8 26.95 -6.08 0.34
N PRO A 9 26.39 -6.74 1.35
CA PRO A 9 24.96 -6.56 1.63
C PRO A 9 24.73 -5.05 1.81
N ALA A 10 23.96 -4.46 0.92
CA ALA A 10 23.68 -3.04 0.94
C ALA A 10 22.98 -2.75 2.28
N ARG A 11 23.68 -2.04 3.18
CA ARG A 11 23.13 -1.64 4.46
C ARG A 11 22.30 -0.38 4.22
N PRO A 12 21.08 -0.24 4.79
CA PRO A 12 20.31 0.98 4.69
C PRO A 12 21.05 2.15 5.33
N THR A 13 20.93 3.33 4.74
CA THR A 13 21.39 4.58 5.34
C THR A 13 20.23 5.23 6.09
N ILE A 14 20.47 5.64 7.33
CA ILE A 14 19.48 6.31 8.19
C ILE A 14 19.79 7.79 8.25
N ARG A 15 18.77 8.61 8.02
CA ARG A 15 18.83 10.05 8.17
C ARG A 15 17.81 10.52 9.20
N ILE A 16 18.22 11.44 10.05
CA ILE A 16 17.39 12.11 11.04
C ILE A 16 17.40 13.61 10.73
N ASP A 17 16.22 14.22 10.63
CA ASP A 17 16.04 15.64 10.29
C ASP A 17 16.84 16.05 9.04
N GLY A 18 16.85 15.17 8.03
CA GLY A 18 17.53 15.38 6.75
C GLY A 18 19.05 15.17 6.77
N GLN A 19 19.65 14.82 7.90
CA GLN A 19 21.10 14.57 8.02
C GLN A 19 21.39 13.08 8.22
N GLU A 20 22.40 12.57 7.52
CA GLU A 20 22.83 11.18 7.70
C GLU A 20 23.40 10.97 9.11
N ASN A 21 22.93 9.89 9.75
CA ASN A 21 23.42 9.47 11.05
C ASN A 21 24.20 8.14 10.93
N ALA A 22 25.50 8.25 10.80
CA ALA A 22 26.40 7.09 10.62
C ALA A 22 26.37 6.13 11.83
N SER A 23 26.16 6.64 13.04
CA SER A 23 26.05 5.82 14.25
C SER A 23 24.81 4.93 14.22
N LEU A 24 23.65 5.50 13.85
CA LEU A 24 22.40 4.73 13.68
C LEU A 24 22.52 3.75 12.51
N SER A 25 23.05 4.19 11.36
CA SER A 25 23.24 3.31 10.20
C SER A 25 24.17 2.13 10.55
N GLY A 26 25.25 2.38 11.29
CA GLY A 26 26.18 1.34 11.78
C GLY A 26 25.60 0.44 12.86
N GLY A 27 24.79 1.00 13.77
CA GLY A 27 24.16 0.30 14.90
C GLY A 27 22.84 -0.40 14.58
N LEU A 28 22.35 -0.32 13.33
CA LEU A 28 21.09 -0.96 12.90
C LEU A 28 21.19 -2.48 13.01
N LEU A 29 20.30 -3.08 13.77
CA LEU A 29 20.16 -4.53 13.95
C LEU A 29 19.08 -5.09 13.05
N GLU A 30 17.91 -4.47 13.07
CA GLU A 30 16.72 -4.89 12.32
C GLU A 30 16.02 -3.67 11.72
N LEU A 31 15.50 -3.81 10.51
CA LEU A 31 14.65 -2.82 9.85
C LEU A 31 13.48 -3.51 9.19
N ARG A 32 12.33 -2.89 9.31
CA ARG A 32 11.12 -3.22 8.59
C ARG A 32 10.48 -1.94 8.07
N VAL A 33 10.23 -1.87 6.77
CA VAL A 33 9.47 -0.79 6.13
C VAL A 33 8.28 -1.42 5.42
N ASP A 34 7.08 -1.02 5.78
CA ASP A 34 5.83 -1.53 5.21
C ASP A 34 5.16 -0.47 4.34
N GLU A 35 4.82 -0.85 3.11
CA GLU A 35 3.97 -0.09 2.20
C GLU A 35 2.70 -0.90 1.88
N THR A 36 1.55 -0.27 1.88
CA THR A 36 0.26 -0.88 1.51
C THR A 36 -0.55 0.00 0.57
N ALA A 37 -1.42 -0.59 -0.23
CA ALA A 37 -2.31 0.15 -1.13
C ALA A 37 -3.34 1.04 -0.40
N ASP A 38 -3.55 0.83 0.90
CA ASP A 38 -4.39 1.66 1.75
C ASP A 38 -3.66 2.93 2.27
N GLY A 39 -2.40 3.14 1.89
CA GLY A 39 -1.54 4.22 2.39
C GLY A 39 -1.13 4.04 3.86
N LEU A 40 -0.55 5.08 4.46
CA LEU A 40 0.06 5.08 5.80
C LEU A 40 1.21 4.07 5.87
N TYR A 41 2.33 4.45 5.31
CA TYR A 41 3.54 3.64 5.34
C TYR A 41 4.21 3.75 6.71
N ALA A 42 4.80 2.66 7.13
CA ALA A 42 5.39 2.55 8.46
C ALA A 42 6.80 1.98 8.41
N CYS A 43 7.62 2.42 9.36
CA CYS A 43 8.98 1.93 9.54
C CYS A 43 9.18 1.54 11.00
N GLU A 44 9.75 0.38 11.22
CA GLU A 44 10.29 -0.06 12.51
C GLU A 44 11.78 -0.32 12.34
N ALA A 45 12.63 0.32 13.17
CA ALA A 45 14.06 0.15 13.14
C ALA A 45 14.60 -0.09 14.55
N SER A 46 15.37 -1.16 14.74
CA SER A 46 15.96 -1.55 16.03
C SER A 46 17.47 -1.39 16.01
N PHE A 47 18.01 -0.81 17.07
CA PHE A 47 19.42 -0.48 17.22
C PHE A 47 20.00 -1.07 18.51
N GLY A 48 21.27 -1.47 18.48
CA GLY A 48 22.03 -1.74 19.69
C GLY A 48 22.18 -0.47 20.52
N ASN A 49 21.81 -0.52 21.80
CA ASN A 49 21.77 0.68 22.65
C ASN A 49 22.75 0.60 23.84
N TRP A 50 23.83 -0.12 23.68
CA TRP A 50 24.87 -0.24 24.71
C TRP A 50 26.25 -0.18 24.08
N GLY A 51 27.09 0.73 24.56
CA GLY A 51 28.43 0.89 23.98
C GLY A 51 29.23 2.01 24.62
N PRO A 52 30.41 2.31 24.08
CA PRO A 52 31.27 3.40 24.58
C PRO A 52 30.62 4.77 24.34
N ARG A 53 30.56 5.54 25.42
CA ARG A 53 30.01 6.90 25.43
C ARG A 53 30.72 7.75 26.51
N ASP A 54 31.22 8.90 26.15
CA ASP A 54 31.83 9.88 27.06
C ASP A 54 32.92 9.29 28.01
N GLY A 55 33.71 8.32 27.48
CA GLY A 55 34.79 7.67 28.24
C GLY A 55 34.32 6.49 29.14
N ALA A 56 33.04 6.15 29.16
CA ALA A 56 32.47 5.02 29.88
C ALA A 56 31.59 4.15 28.96
N THR A 57 31.14 3.02 29.43
CA THR A 57 30.12 2.20 28.75
C THR A 57 28.74 2.57 29.26
N GLY A 58 27.78 2.81 28.35
CA GLY A 58 26.42 3.21 28.74
C GLY A 58 25.44 3.17 27.56
N PHE A 59 24.24 3.72 27.81
CA PHE A 59 23.21 3.80 26.79
C PHE A 59 23.56 4.83 25.72
N LEU A 60 23.43 4.44 24.46
CA LEU A 60 23.81 5.28 23.31
C LEU A 60 22.71 6.27 22.91
N TYR A 61 21.43 5.88 22.97
CA TYR A 61 20.33 6.62 22.34
C TYR A 61 19.16 6.98 23.28
N PHE A 62 19.24 6.71 24.60
CA PHE A 62 18.15 7.02 25.54
C PHE A 62 18.18 8.48 26.05
N ASP A 63 19.00 9.33 25.47
CA ASP A 63 19.10 10.74 25.83
C ASP A 63 18.22 11.67 24.99
N ARG A 64 17.41 11.11 24.06
CA ARG A 64 16.52 11.85 23.16
C ARG A 64 17.24 12.78 22.16
N ARG A 65 18.56 12.71 22.02
CA ARG A 65 19.31 13.56 21.09
C ARG A 65 19.23 13.06 19.66
N ALA A 66 19.49 11.77 19.44
CA ALA A 66 19.43 11.14 18.11
C ALA A 66 18.00 10.70 17.78
N LEU A 67 17.35 9.96 18.68
CA LEU A 67 16.01 9.42 18.53
C LEU A 67 15.04 10.16 19.47
N GLU A 68 14.03 10.83 18.90
CA GLU A 68 13.05 11.63 19.63
C GLU A 68 11.73 11.64 18.87
N PHE A 69 10.62 11.72 19.60
CA PHE A 69 9.28 11.87 19.01
C PHE A 69 9.22 13.09 18.08
N GLY A 70 8.55 12.92 16.94
CA GLY A 70 8.35 13.97 15.93
C GLY A 70 9.57 14.27 15.05
N LYS A 71 10.74 13.67 15.30
CA LYS A 71 11.86 13.80 14.37
C LYS A 71 11.59 13.12 13.04
N ALA A 72 12.04 13.73 11.96
CA ALA A 72 11.95 13.15 10.64
C ALA A 72 12.95 11.99 10.49
N LEU A 73 12.43 10.81 10.17
CA LEU A 73 13.20 9.61 9.86
C LEU A 73 13.11 9.31 8.36
N GLU A 74 14.27 9.20 7.71
CA GLU A 74 14.35 8.74 6.33
C GLU A 74 15.25 7.51 6.26
N ILE A 75 14.80 6.48 5.53
CA ILE A 75 15.56 5.27 5.22
C ILE A 75 15.89 5.27 3.73
N ARG A 76 17.15 5.06 3.40
CA ARG A 76 17.65 5.08 2.02
C ARG A 76 18.38 3.79 1.65
N LEU A 77 18.24 3.44 0.37
CA LEU A 77 19.04 2.41 -0.30
C LEU A 77 19.92 3.11 -1.35
N GLY A 78 21.20 3.26 -1.05
CA GLY A 78 22.07 4.11 -1.86
C GLY A 78 21.54 5.56 -1.89
N THR A 79 21.21 6.05 -3.07
CA THR A 79 20.67 7.42 -3.27
C THR A 79 19.15 7.51 -3.14
N GLU A 80 18.45 6.39 -3.17
CA GLU A 80 16.98 6.36 -3.21
C GLU A 80 16.37 6.22 -1.82
N SER A 81 15.30 6.98 -1.56
CA SER A 81 14.53 6.88 -0.33
C SER A 81 13.48 5.78 -0.46
N ILE A 82 13.45 4.86 0.52
CA ILE A 82 12.41 3.83 0.61
C ILE A 82 11.38 4.15 1.70
N PHE A 83 11.68 5.09 2.59
CA PHE A 83 10.75 5.55 3.62
C PHE A 83 11.08 6.97 4.06
N ARG A 84 10.04 7.77 4.29
CA ARG A 84 10.08 9.05 4.99
C ARG A 84 8.88 9.16 5.92
N GLY A 85 9.13 9.55 7.16
CA GLY A 85 8.06 9.73 8.14
C GLY A 85 8.56 10.39 9.41
N LEU A 86 7.69 10.47 10.40
CA LEU A 86 8.00 11.03 11.72
C LEU A 86 8.06 9.91 12.76
N VAL A 87 8.99 10.00 13.69
CA VAL A 87 9.06 9.08 14.84
C VAL A 87 7.84 9.25 15.71
N THR A 88 7.04 8.20 15.83
CA THR A 88 5.78 8.17 16.59
C THR A 88 5.87 7.35 17.87
N ALA A 89 6.82 6.40 17.95
CA ALA A 89 7.05 5.63 19.17
C ALA A 89 8.53 5.29 19.38
N LEU A 90 8.91 5.15 20.63
CA LEU A 90 10.21 4.68 21.10
C LEU A 90 9.99 3.51 22.05
N GLU A 91 10.65 2.38 21.81
CA GLU A 91 10.62 1.19 22.66
C GLU A 91 12.01 0.88 23.19
N GLY A 92 12.15 0.67 24.48
CA GLY A 92 13.36 0.14 25.10
C GLY A 92 13.20 -1.36 25.41
N ARG A 93 14.16 -2.17 24.98
CA ARG A 93 14.16 -3.61 25.22
C ARG A 93 15.38 -4.01 26.03
N PHE A 94 15.14 -4.64 27.19
CA PHE A 94 16.17 -5.00 28.18
C PHE A 94 16.14 -6.52 28.42
N PRO A 95 16.68 -7.32 27.48
CA PRO A 95 16.68 -8.77 27.63
C PRO A 95 17.65 -9.24 28.73
N GLU A 96 17.32 -10.36 29.39
CA GLU A 96 18.24 -11.01 30.30
C GLU A 96 19.43 -11.61 29.53
N GLY A 97 20.65 -11.27 29.95
CA GLY A 97 21.86 -11.84 29.35
C GLY A 97 22.27 -11.28 27.99
N ASP A 98 21.61 -10.26 27.47
CA ASP A 98 21.96 -9.58 26.20
C ASP A 98 21.97 -8.05 26.38
N ALA A 99 22.59 -7.35 25.43
CA ALA A 99 22.68 -5.91 25.47
C ALA A 99 21.33 -5.23 25.25
N PRO A 100 21.03 -4.11 25.94
CA PRO A 100 19.84 -3.33 25.71
C PRO A 100 19.74 -2.84 24.26
N ARG A 101 18.49 -2.80 23.75
CA ARG A 101 18.16 -2.31 22.41
C ARG A 101 17.16 -1.16 22.50
N VAL A 102 17.15 -0.31 21.48
CA VAL A 102 16.11 0.69 21.26
C VAL A 102 15.48 0.44 19.90
N SER A 103 14.16 0.46 19.84
CA SER A 103 13.41 0.46 18.59
C SER A 103 12.68 1.77 18.41
N VAL A 104 12.64 2.28 17.18
CA VAL A 104 11.81 3.40 16.79
C VAL A 104 10.72 2.91 15.84
N LEU A 105 9.51 3.42 16.04
CA LEU A 105 8.45 3.33 15.06
C LEU A 105 8.26 4.72 14.44
N ALA A 106 8.15 4.75 13.12
CA ALA A 106 7.87 5.97 12.38
C ALA A 106 6.78 5.69 11.35
N GLU A 107 5.95 6.69 11.10
CA GLU A 107 4.88 6.62 10.13
C GLU A 107 4.95 7.85 9.21
N ASP A 108 4.47 7.71 7.96
CA ASP A 108 4.39 8.83 7.05
C ASP A 108 3.36 9.87 7.53
N CYS A 109 3.26 11.01 6.85
CA CYS A 109 2.42 12.12 7.31
C CYS A 109 0.91 11.84 7.26
N LEU A 110 0.43 10.73 6.68
CA LEU A 110 -0.96 10.31 6.81
C LEU A 110 -1.35 9.98 8.26
N GLN A 111 -0.38 9.73 9.14
CA GLN A 111 -0.63 9.55 10.56
C GLN A 111 -1.34 10.76 11.17
N GLU A 112 -1.06 11.98 10.70
CA GLU A 112 -1.71 13.21 11.18
C GLU A 112 -3.22 13.17 10.92
N LEU A 113 -3.67 12.59 9.80
CA LEU A 113 -5.06 12.42 9.43
C LEU A 113 -5.79 11.37 10.29
N ARG A 114 -5.04 10.49 10.97
CA ARG A 114 -5.58 9.44 11.84
C ARG A 114 -5.84 9.93 13.25
N MET A 115 -5.12 10.93 13.72
CA MET A 115 -5.07 11.31 15.15
C MET A 115 -6.34 11.95 15.69
N THR A 116 -7.17 12.56 14.85
CA THR A 116 -8.39 13.26 15.27
C THR A 116 -9.63 12.70 14.57
N ARG A 117 -10.68 12.40 15.35
CA ARG A 117 -11.99 12.02 14.82
C ARG A 117 -12.84 13.28 14.63
N ARG A 118 -13.63 13.29 13.57
CA ARG A 118 -14.49 14.45 13.23
C ARG A 118 -15.90 13.99 12.89
N THR A 119 -16.86 14.89 13.15
CA THR A 119 -18.23 14.81 12.62
C THR A 119 -18.50 16.06 11.84
N ARG A 120 -18.63 15.91 10.53
CA ARG A 120 -18.91 17.00 9.59
C ARG A 120 -19.60 16.50 8.33
N THR A 121 -20.18 17.40 7.57
CA THR A 121 -20.83 17.13 6.30
C THR A 121 -20.19 17.95 5.18
N PHE A 122 -20.14 17.36 4.01
CA PHE A 122 -19.76 18.01 2.76
C PHE A 122 -20.99 17.99 1.85
N ALA A 123 -21.39 19.12 1.32
CA ALA A 123 -22.58 19.25 0.49
C ALA A 123 -22.22 19.61 -0.97
N ASP A 124 -22.90 18.98 -1.92
CA ASP A 124 -22.71 19.18 -3.36
C ASP A 124 -21.25 19.07 -3.82
N VAL A 125 -20.54 18.00 -3.39
CA VAL A 125 -19.11 17.78 -3.62
C VAL A 125 -18.85 16.45 -4.33
N SER A 126 -17.74 16.40 -5.07
CA SER A 126 -17.13 15.15 -5.53
C SER A 126 -16.19 14.55 -4.48
N ASP A 127 -15.78 13.29 -4.66
CA ASP A 127 -14.73 12.69 -3.83
C ASP A 127 -13.41 13.47 -3.97
N ALA A 128 -13.08 13.98 -5.17
CA ALA A 128 -11.87 14.79 -5.38
C ALA A 128 -11.87 16.06 -4.53
N ASP A 129 -12.99 16.77 -4.43
CA ASP A 129 -13.12 17.98 -3.61
C ASP A 129 -12.88 17.66 -2.13
N VAL A 130 -13.42 16.53 -1.65
CA VAL A 130 -13.20 16.06 -0.25
C VAL A 130 -11.73 15.76 0.00
N PHE A 131 -11.05 15.06 -0.90
CA PHE A 131 -9.61 14.75 -0.76
C PHE A 131 -8.78 16.03 -0.73
N GLN A 132 -9.05 16.98 -1.61
CA GLN A 132 -8.35 18.27 -1.66
C GLN A 132 -8.59 19.10 -0.40
N ALA A 133 -9.83 19.17 0.08
CA ALA A 133 -10.18 19.89 1.30
C ALA A 133 -9.46 19.31 2.53
N ILE A 134 -9.50 17.97 2.71
CA ILE A 134 -8.84 17.31 3.83
C ILE A 134 -7.31 17.44 3.74
N ALA A 135 -6.73 17.31 2.54
CA ALA A 135 -5.30 17.53 2.37
C ALA A 135 -4.89 18.95 2.81
N SER A 136 -5.67 19.95 2.39
CA SER A 136 -5.45 21.36 2.75
C SER A 136 -5.61 21.62 4.25
N ASP A 137 -6.60 21.02 4.91
CA ASP A 137 -6.80 21.09 6.36
C ASP A 137 -5.57 20.63 7.17
N HIS A 138 -4.80 19.69 6.61
CA HIS A 138 -3.57 19.14 7.21
C HIS A 138 -2.29 19.75 6.63
N GLY A 139 -2.38 20.83 5.83
CA GLY A 139 -1.21 21.48 5.22
C GLY A 139 -0.45 20.56 4.25
N LEU A 140 -1.12 19.57 3.66
CA LEU A 140 -0.59 18.72 2.61
C LEU A 140 -0.92 19.33 1.24
N ARG A 141 -0.01 19.19 0.29
CA ARG A 141 -0.29 19.56 -1.10
C ARG A 141 -1.14 18.48 -1.74
N PRO A 142 -2.34 18.78 -2.26
CA PRO A 142 -3.14 17.78 -2.97
C PRO A 142 -2.61 17.54 -4.39
N ASP A 143 -2.46 16.27 -4.75
CA ASP A 143 -2.23 15.75 -6.11
C ASP A 143 -3.28 14.65 -6.34
N VAL A 144 -4.49 15.10 -6.70
CA VAL A 144 -5.71 14.28 -6.69
C VAL A 144 -6.26 14.17 -8.10
N ASP A 145 -6.10 13.00 -8.72
CA ASP A 145 -6.60 12.64 -10.04
C ASP A 145 -7.59 11.47 -9.92
N ILE A 146 -8.75 11.76 -9.31
CA ILE A 146 -9.85 10.82 -9.17
C ILE A 146 -11.12 11.38 -9.77
N SER A 147 -11.89 10.53 -10.42
CA SER A 147 -13.21 10.86 -10.94
C SER A 147 -14.27 10.04 -10.19
N GLY A 148 -15.43 10.63 -10.01
CA GLY A 148 -16.54 9.98 -9.32
C GLY A 148 -17.81 10.81 -9.40
N PRO A 149 -18.92 10.31 -8.84
CA PRO A 149 -20.17 11.06 -8.79
C PRO A 149 -20.07 12.30 -7.90
N THR A 150 -20.87 13.30 -8.20
CA THR A 150 -21.15 14.40 -7.26
C THR A 150 -22.17 13.94 -6.24
N HIS A 151 -21.86 14.12 -4.98
CA HIS A 151 -22.71 13.73 -3.85
C HIS A 151 -23.48 14.94 -3.33
N LYS A 152 -24.79 14.79 -3.13
CA LYS A 152 -25.60 15.83 -2.47
C LYS A 152 -25.11 16.09 -1.04
N VAL A 153 -24.79 15.02 -0.33
CA VAL A 153 -24.24 15.08 1.03
C VAL A 153 -23.34 13.87 1.25
N LEU A 154 -22.12 14.14 1.73
CA LEU A 154 -21.24 13.14 2.32
C LEU A 154 -21.08 13.44 3.79
N ALA A 155 -21.38 12.49 4.66
CA ALA A 155 -21.24 12.63 6.11
C ALA A 155 -20.03 11.82 6.60
N GLN A 156 -19.10 12.53 7.24
CA GLN A 156 -18.05 11.94 8.08
C GLN A 156 -18.62 11.90 9.51
N LEU A 157 -18.86 10.71 10.03
CA LEU A 157 -19.52 10.52 11.34
C LEU A 157 -18.57 9.82 12.30
N ASP A 158 -18.03 10.57 13.25
CA ASP A 158 -17.08 10.09 14.26
C ASP A 158 -15.95 9.22 13.66
N GLN A 159 -15.40 9.66 12.55
CA GLN A 159 -14.30 9.02 11.83
C GLN A 159 -13.08 9.93 11.80
N SER A 160 -11.88 9.34 11.78
CA SER A 160 -10.68 10.10 11.42
C SER A 160 -10.70 10.46 9.93
N ASP A 161 -10.00 11.54 9.56
CA ASP A 161 -9.91 11.96 8.17
C ASP A 161 -9.30 10.85 7.29
N LEU A 162 -8.29 10.13 7.79
CA LEU A 162 -7.70 8.99 7.08
C LEU A 162 -8.72 7.85 6.85
N ALA A 163 -9.50 7.50 7.88
CA ALA A 163 -10.52 6.44 7.75
C ALA A 163 -11.58 6.83 6.73
N PHE A 164 -12.02 8.09 6.76
CA PHE A 164 -13.00 8.62 5.81
C PHE A 164 -12.45 8.62 4.37
N LEU A 165 -11.24 9.13 4.14
CA LEU A 165 -10.63 9.12 2.81
C LEU A 165 -10.44 7.70 2.27
N ARG A 166 -10.03 6.75 3.11
CA ARG A 166 -9.92 5.33 2.72
C ARG A 166 -11.26 4.71 2.33
N GLU A 167 -12.32 5.04 3.07
CA GLU A 167 -13.68 4.59 2.74
C GLU A 167 -14.12 5.16 1.39
N ARG A 168 -13.90 6.46 1.16
CA ARG A 168 -14.23 7.12 -0.11
C ARG A 168 -13.40 6.54 -1.27
N ALA A 169 -12.09 6.37 -1.10
CA ALA A 169 -11.22 5.75 -2.10
C ALA A 169 -11.74 4.37 -2.51
N ARG A 170 -12.08 3.53 -1.51
CA ARG A 170 -12.64 2.20 -1.77
C ARG A 170 -13.98 2.23 -2.50
N ALA A 171 -14.79 3.28 -2.31
CA ALA A 171 -16.08 3.42 -2.98
C ALA A 171 -15.97 3.64 -4.49
N ILE A 172 -14.88 4.25 -4.95
CA ILE A 172 -14.63 4.64 -6.35
C ILE A 172 -13.44 3.95 -6.98
N ASP A 173 -12.91 2.87 -6.37
CA ASP A 173 -11.73 2.13 -6.84
C ASP A 173 -10.48 3.00 -6.98
N ALA A 174 -10.26 3.92 -6.05
CA ALA A 174 -9.07 4.75 -5.95
C ALA A 174 -8.10 4.25 -4.87
N GLU A 175 -6.85 4.66 -4.97
CA GLU A 175 -5.82 4.50 -3.95
C GLU A 175 -5.32 5.87 -3.49
N LEU A 176 -4.87 5.95 -2.23
CA LEU A 176 -4.26 7.16 -1.67
C LEU A 176 -2.95 6.82 -0.97
N TRP A 177 -1.99 7.72 -1.10
CA TRP A 177 -0.68 7.62 -0.43
C TRP A 177 -0.09 9.01 -0.28
N VAL A 178 1.05 9.13 0.36
CA VAL A 178 1.80 10.38 0.38
C VAL A 178 3.19 10.18 -0.22
N ASP A 179 3.67 11.24 -0.85
CA ASP A 179 5.05 11.41 -1.25
C ASP A 179 5.55 12.72 -0.65
N ASP A 180 6.41 12.61 0.35
CA ASP A 180 6.82 13.70 1.24
C ASP A 180 5.58 14.38 1.89
N ARG A 181 5.26 15.61 1.57
CA ARG A 181 4.05 16.32 2.04
C ARG A 181 3.00 16.51 0.94
N THR A 182 3.00 15.65 -0.06
CA THR A 182 1.99 15.64 -1.13
C THR A 182 1.07 14.45 -0.92
N LEU A 183 -0.22 14.69 -0.64
CA LEU A 183 -1.25 13.67 -0.65
C LEU A 183 -1.61 13.37 -2.10
N LYS A 184 -1.34 12.15 -2.52
CA LYS A 184 -1.65 11.65 -3.86
C LYS A 184 -2.87 10.74 -3.80
N ALA A 185 -3.75 10.86 -4.79
CA ALA A 185 -4.85 9.94 -4.98
C ALA A 185 -5.18 9.82 -6.46
N CYS A 186 -5.33 8.59 -6.94
CA CYS A 186 -5.76 8.32 -8.31
C CYS A 186 -6.57 7.02 -8.38
N ALA A 187 -7.29 6.81 -9.50
CA ALA A 187 -7.88 5.51 -9.78
C ALA A 187 -6.77 4.44 -9.78
N ARG A 188 -7.03 3.29 -9.15
CA ARG A 188 -6.01 2.23 -9.02
C ARG A 188 -5.42 1.79 -10.37
N GLN A 189 -6.24 1.70 -11.41
CA GLN A 189 -5.78 1.36 -12.75
C GLN A 189 -4.82 2.40 -13.39
N ALA A 190 -4.85 3.64 -12.90
CA ALA A 190 -3.99 4.74 -13.35
C ALA A 190 -2.69 4.83 -12.53
N ARG A 191 -2.64 4.22 -11.34
CA ARG A 191 -1.44 4.23 -10.50
C ARG A 191 -0.34 3.42 -11.16
N ASN A 192 0.81 4.05 -11.39
CA ASN A 192 1.98 3.42 -12.01
C ASN A 192 3.27 3.99 -11.42
N GLU A 193 3.82 3.28 -10.45
CA GLU A 193 5.11 3.62 -9.80
C GLU A 193 6.30 2.95 -10.53
N GLY A 194 6.12 2.55 -11.79
CA GLY A 194 7.15 1.94 -12.61
C GLY A 194 6.98 0.44 -12.81
N THR A 195 7.98 -0.18 -13.44
CA THR A 195 7.97 -1.63 -13.75
C THR A 195 9.29 -2.26 -13.32
N VAL A 196 9.18 -3.41 -12.63
CA VAL A 196 10.32 -4.23 -12.20
C VAL A 196 10.23 -5.60 -12.86
N ARG A 197 11.35 -6.16 -13.29
CA ARG A 197 11.42 -7.55 -13.79
C ARG A 197 12.07 -8.45 -12.76
N LEU A 198 11.42 -9.55 -12.43
CA LEU A 198 11.90 -10.53 -11.48
C LEU A 198 11.85 -11.93 -12.10
N GLY A 199 13.01 -12.50 -12.38
CA GLY A 199 13.15 -13.88 -12.86
C GLY A 199 13.32 -14.86 -11.70
N TYR A 200 12.58 -15.97 -11.74
CA TYR A 200 12.72 -17.05 -10.75
C TYR A 200 14.13 -17.68 -10.84
N GLY A 201 14.74 -17.89 -9.69
CA GLY A 201 16.13 -18.35 -9.60
C GLY A 201 17.19 -17.26 -9.79
N ASN A 202 16.79 -16.00 -9.92
CA ASN A 202 17.66 -14.83 -9.97
C ASN A 202 17.21 -13.78 -8.95
N ALA A 203 16.67 -12.64 -9.39
CA ALA A 203 16.19 -11.58 -8.49
C ALA A 203 14.94 -11.99 -7.70
N LEU A 204 14.14 -12.92 -8.19
CA LEU A 204 13.03 -13.55 -7.46
C LEU A 204 13.56 -14.78 -6.73
N ARG A 205 13.61 -14.72 -5.40
CA ARG A 205 14.12 -15.81 -4.53
C ARG A 205 13.04 -16.84 -4.25
N GLU A 206 11.85 -16.39 -3.91
CA GLU A 206 10.71 -17.23 -3.53
C GLU A 206 9.41 -16.61 -4.04
N LEU A 207 8.46 -17.44 -4.44
CA LEU A 207 7.10 -17.01 -4.79
C LEU A 207 6.11 -18.13 -4.53
N THR A 208 5.01 -17.80 -3.87
CA THR A 208 3.77 -18.57 -3.85
C THR A 208 2.72 -17.76 -4.58
N VAL A 209 2.12 -18.32 -5.61
CA VAL A 209 1.06 -17.67 -6.41
C VAL A 209 -0.06 -18.67 -6.68
N ALA A 210 -1.30 -18.19 -6.57
CA ALA A 210 -2.49 -19.01 -6.78
C ALA A 210 -3.56 -18.25 -7.56
N GLY A 211 -4.29 -18.98 -8.41
CA GLY A 211 -5.57 -18.56 -8.96
C GLY A 211 -6.70 -19.18 -8.13
N ASP A 212 -7.58 -18.36 -7.55
CA ASP A 212 -8.64 -18.81 -6.65
C ASP A 212 -10.00 -18.25 -7.06
N LEU A 213 -10.95 -19.15 -7.31
CA LEU A 213 -12.32 -18.82 -7.72
C LEU A 213 -13.26 -18.55 -6.53
N ALA A 214 -12.88 -18.87 -5.29
CA ALA A 214 -13.78 -18.82 -4.13
C ALA A 214 -14.45 -17.45 -3.93
N HIS A 215 -13.72 -16.39 -4.20
CA HIS A 215 -14.19 -15.01 -4.04
C HIS A 215 -14.55 -14.31 -5.37
N GLN A 216 -14.50 -15.04 -6.49
CA GLN A 216 -14.85 -14.48 -7.79
C GLN A 216 -16.36 -14.41 -7.97
N ARG A 217 -16.82 -13.48 -8.80
CA ARG A 217 -18.22 -13.30 -9.18
C ARG A 217 -18.33 -13.06 -10.68
N THR A 218 -19.39 -13.56 -11.28
CA THR A 218 -19.69 -13.29 -12.70
C THR A 218 -20.32 -11.92 -12.89
N SER A 219 -21.03 -11.43 -11.85
CA SER A 219 -21.51 -10.06 -11.77
C SER A 219 -21.70 -9.60 -10.33
N VAL A 220 -21.66 -8.28 -10.13
CA VAL A 220 -21.99 -7.61 -8.86
C VAL A 220 -23.01 -6.53 -9.14
N LYS A 221 -24.19 -6.66 -8.54
CA LYS A 221 -25.28 -5.68 -8.63
C LYS A 221 -25.36 -4.88 -7.34
N VAL A 222 -25.37 -3.54 -7.45
CA VAL A 222 -25.61 -2.64 -6.33
C VAL A 222 -26.98 -2.00 -6.51
N GLY A 223 -27.81 -2.11 -5.48
CA GLY A 223 -29.16 -1.53 -5.44
C GLY A 223 -29.28 -0.42 -4.40
N GLY A 224 -30.18 0.51 -4.67
CA GLY A 224 -30.54 1.65 -3.82
C GLY A 224 -31.93 2.19 -4.13
N TRP A 225 -32.23 3.35 -3.60
CA TRP A 225 -33.51 4.02 -3.79
C TRP A 225 -33.34 5.50 -4.01
N ASP A 226 -33.85 6.00 -5.15
CA ASP A 226 -33.94 7.44 -5.42
C ASP A 226 -35.19 8.02 -4.72
N VAL A 227 -34.96 8.74 -3.64
CA VAL A 227 -36.02 9.34 -2.85
C VAL A 227 -36.77 10.45 -3.66
N SER A 228 -36.06 11.16 -4.54
CA SER A 228 -36.63 12.24 -5.34
C SER A 228 -37.52 11.73 -6.46
N ALA A 229 -37.02 10.71 -7.19
CA ALA A 229 -37.76 10.10 -8.29
C ALA A 229 -38.71 9.00 -7.81
N LYS A 230 -38.65 8.57 -6.53
CA LYS A 230 -39.42 7.47 -5.92
C LYS A 230 -39.33 6.17 -6.69
N GLN A 231 -38.10 5.82 -7.10
CA GLN A 231 -37.84 4.61 -7.88
C GLN A 231 -36.60 3.86 -7.38
N ALA A 232 -36.57 2.56 -7.65
CA ALA A 232 -35.40 1.77 -7.38
C ALA A 232 -34.26 2.16 -8.31
N LEU A 233 -33.06 2.20 -7.75
CA LEU A 233 -31.79 2.34 -8.48
C LEU A 233 -31.10 0.99 -8.50
N GLU A 234 -30.55 0.57 -9.62
CA GLU A 234 -29.64 -0.55 -9.66
C GLU A 234 -28.62 -0.44 -10.79
N HIS A 235 -27.42 -0.93 -10.54
CA HIS A 235 -26.41 -1.10 -11.55
C HIS A 235 -25.68 -2.44 -11.36
N GLU A 236 -25.46 -3.17 -12.46
CA GLU A 236 -24.74 -4.44 -12.48
C GLU A 236 -23.42 -4.30 -13.21
N ALA A 237 -22.31 -4.56 -12.51
CA ALA A 237 -20.96 -4.60 -13.05
C ALA A 237 -20.57 -6.05 -13.38
N THR A 238 -19.89 -6.22 -14.51
CA THR A 238 -19.40 -7.52 -15.01
C THR A 238 -17.90 -7.43 -15.34
N GLU A 239 -17.33 -8.48 -15.93
CA GLU A 239 -15.90 -8.52 -16.29
C GLU A 239 -15.46 -7.40 -17.26
N SER A 240 -16.40 -6.78 -17.97
CA SER A 240 -16.09 -5.64 -18.87
C SER A 240 -15.32 -4.52 -18.19
N VAL A 241 -15.54 -4.31 -16.87
CA VAL A 241 -14.88 -3.23 -16.11
C VAL A 241 -13.40 -3.49 -15.81
N VAL A 242 -12.92 -4.74 -15.99
CA VAL A 242 -11.50 -5.12 -15.81
C VAL A 242 -10.83 -5.53 -17.13
N SER A 243 -11.51 -5.40 -18.27
CA SER A 243 -10.99 -5.82 -19.58
C SER A 243 -9.63 -5.20 -19.91
N GLY A 244 -9.42 -3.92 -19.59
CA GLY A 244 -8.14 -3.22 -19.77
C GLY A 244 -6.99 -3.74 -18.91
N GLU A 245 -7.30 -4.43 -17.79
CA GLU A 245 -6.30 -5.00 -16.88
C GLU A 245 -5.94 -6.47 -17.20
N LEU A 246 -6.77 -7.16 -18.01
CA LEU A 246 -6.56 -8.57 -18.35
C LEU A 246 -5.35 -8.79 -19.27
N LYS A 247 -4.99 -7.79 -20.07
CA LYS A 247 -3.99 -7.91 -21.14
C LYS A 247 -4.35 -9.11 -22.05
N ASN A 248 -3.60 -10.21 -21.99
CA ASN A 248 -3.84 -11.41 -22.80
C ASN A 248 -4.36 -12.60 -21.96
N GLY A 249 -4.82 -12.34 -20.72
CA GLY A 249 -5.28 -13.39 -19.83
C GLY A 249 -6.80 -13.62 -19.88
N VAL A 250 -7.24 -14.77 -19.37
CA VAL A 250 -8.66 -15.10 -19.17
C VAL A 250 -9.08 -14.67 -17.75
N SER A 251 -10.20 -13.96 -17.63
CA SER A 251 -10.66 -13.44 -16.34
C SER A 251 -11.10 -14.56 -15.38
N GLY A 252 -11.00 -14.28 -14.07
CA GLY A 252 -11.57 -15.17 -13.06
C GLY A 252 -13.08 -15.34 -13.20
N ALA A 253 -13.80 -14.32 -13.66
CA ALA A 253 -15.25 -14.37 -13.89
C ALA A 253 -15.60 -15.33 -15.03
N SER A 254 -14.88 -15.26 -16.17
CA SER A 254 -15.09 -16.17 -17.29
C SER A 254 -14.76 -17.62 -16.91
N ILE A 255 -13.64 -17.85 -16.21
CA ILE A 255 -13.26 -19.20 -15.75
C ILE A 255 -14.30 -19.74 -14.75
N LEU A 256 -14.77 -18.90 -13.82
CA LEU A 256 -15.81 -19.26 -12.86
C LEU A 256 -17.09 -19.69 -13.57
N SER A 257 -17.58 -18.88 -14.52
CA SER A 257 -18.80 -19.20 -15.28
C SER A 257 -18.68 -20.55 -16.00
N SER A 258 -17.53 -20.77 -16.66
CA SER A 258 -17.29 -22.02 -17.42
C SER A 258 -17.14 -23.25 -16.53
N ALA A 259 -16.43 -23.14 -15.40
CA ALA A 259 -16.08 -24.28 -14.57
C ALA A 259 -17.13 -24.62 -13.50
N LEU A 260 -17.75 -23.61 -12.88
CA LEU A 260 -18.62 -23.75 -11.72
C LEU A 260 -20.00 -23.10 -11.90
N GLY A 261 -20.25 -22.49 -13.07
CA GLY A 261 -21.47 -21.76 -13.38
C GLY A 261 -21.48 -20.34 -12.79
N ASP A 262 -22.51 -19.58 -13.16
CA ASP A 262 -22.64 -18.18 -12.76
C ASP A 262 -22.80 -18.01 -11.25
N ARG A 263 -22.10 -17.04 -10.72
CA ARG A 263 -22.14 -16.61 -9.32
C ARG A 263 -22.34 -15.11 -9.25
N LYS A 264 -23.60 -14.70 -9.16
CA LYS A 264 -24.02 -13.31 -9.07
C LYS A 264 -24.12 -12.88 -7.62
N GLU A 265 -23.80 -11.63 -7.34
CA GLU A 265 -23.95 -11.04 -6.01
C GLU A 265 -24.79 -9.78 -6.08
N SER A 266 -25.69 -9.60 -5.13
CA SER A 266 -26.49 -8.39 -4.97
C SER A 266 -26.14 -7.73 -3.65
N VAL A 267 -25.77 -6.44 -3.70
CA VAL A 267 -25.36 -5.63 -2.55
C VAL A 267 -26.37 -4.50 -2.38
N ALA A 268 -27.08 -4.51 -1.25
CA ALA A 268 -28.11 -3.51 -0.94
C ALA A 268 -27.75 -2.59 0.24
N HIS A 269 -26.76 -2.96 1.06
CA HIS A 269 -26.41 -2.24 2.29
C HIS A 269 -25.63 -0.94 2.08
N THR A 270 -25.15 -0.65 0.86
CA THR A 270 -24.40 0.57 0.55
C THR A 270 -25.30 1.78 0.27
N VAL A 271 -26.59 1.56 0.10
CA VAL A 271 -27.65 2.56 -0.09
C VAL A 271 -27.24 3.77 -0.93
N PRO A 272 -26.87 3.59 -2.22
CA PRO A 272 -26.56 4.72 -3.10
C PRO A 272 -27.83 5.56 -3.31
N LEU A 273 -27.66 6.88 -3.38
CA LEU A 273 -28.75 7.82 -3.56
C LEU A 273 -28.97 8.21 -5.04
N THR A 274 -27.99 7.90 -5.89
CA THR A 274 -28.04 8.20 -7.33
C THR A 274 -27.53 7.03 -8.16
N LEU A 275 -27.92 6.96 -9.43
CA LEU A 275 -27.44 5.92 -10.34
C LEU A 275 -25.91 5.96 -10.54
N PRO A 276 -25.25 7.13 -10.70
CA PRO A 276 -23.79 7.19 -10.75
C PRO A 276 -23.09 6.64 -9.49
N GLU A 277 -23.68 6.85 -8.30
CA GLU A 277 -23.14 6.23 -7.07
C GLU A 277 -23.29 4.71 -7.07
N ALA A 278 -24.44 4.19 -7.52
CA ALA A 278 -24.65 2.75 -7.66
C ALA A 278 -23.66 2.13 -8.63
N GLN A 279 -23.42 2.80 -9.77
CA GLN A 279 -22.44 2.38 -10.77
C GLN A 279 -21.03 2.34 -10.20
N ALA A 280 -20.54 3.46 -9.64
CA ALA A 280 -19.19 3.54 -9.07
C ALA A 280 -18.94 2.44 -8.04
N ARG A 281 -19.91 2.19 -7.15
CA ARG A 281 -19.82 1.14 -6.13
C ARG A 281 -19.83 -0.28 -6.71
N ALA A 282 -20.71 -0.57 -7.67
CA ALA A 282 -20.78 -1.88 -8.31
C ALA A 282 -19.47 -2.21 -9.04
N GLU A 283 -18.97 -1.26 -9.84
CA GLU A 283 -17.72 -1.39 -10.57
C GLU A 283 -16.51 -1.54 -9.64
N SER A 284 -16.42 -0.72 -8.59
CA SER A 284 -15.35 -0.83 -7.58
C SER A 284 -15.36 -2.18 -6.89
N LEU A 285 -16.52 -2.66 -6.45
CA LEU A 285 -16.66 -3.96 -5.79
C LEU A 285 -16.27 -5.10 -6.73
N PHE A 286 -16.69 -5.04 -8.00
CA PHE A 286 -16.32 -6.04 -8.99
C PHE A 286 -14.81 -6.04 -9.25
N ARG A 287 -14.20 -4.87 -9.55
CA ARG A 287 -12.75 -4.74 -9.80
C ARG A 287 -11.92 -5.29 -8.66
N ARG A 288 -12.24 -4.94 -7.43
CA ARG A 288 -11.52 -5.40 -6.23
C ARG A 288 -11.57 -6.93 -6.05
N ARG A 289 -12.69 -7.58 -6.42
CA ARG A 289 -12.80 -9.04 -6.40
C ARG A 289 -12.03 -9.66 -7.57
N ALA A 290 -12.22 -9.14 -8.76
CA ALA A 290 -11.57 -9.64 -9.97
C ALA A 290 -10.05 -9.63 -9.85
N ARG A 291 -9.45 -8.54 -9.35
CA ARG A 291 -7.99 -8.41 -9.17
C ARG A 291 -7.38 -9.45 -8.24
N ARG A 292 -8.14 -9.94 -7.27
CA ARG A 292 -7.71 -11.00 -6.34
C ARG A 292 -7.84 -12.41 -6.90
N PHE A 293 -8.21 -12.54 -8.17
CA PHE A 293 -8.30 -13.86 -8.80
C PHE A 293 -6.96 -14.58 -8.81
N VAL A 294 -5.92 -13.92 -9.29
CA VAL A 294 -4.56 -14.43 -9.17
C VAL A 294 -3.80 -13.55 -8.21
N SER A 295 -3.43 -14.10 -7.08
CA SER A 295 -2.68 -13.41 -6.05
C SER A 295 -1.46 -14.22 -5.61
N GLY A 296 -0.41 -13.52 -5.20
CA GLY A 296 0.81 -14.18 -4.75
C GLY A 296 1.58 -13.35 -3.73
N ARG A 297 2.51 -14.03 -3.06
CA ARG A 297 3.48 -13.45 -2.16
C ARG A 297 4.86 -13.99 -2.51
N GLY A 298 5.83 -13.08 -2.64
CA GLY A 298 7.19 -13.44 -2.97
C GLY A 298 8.23 -12.74 -2.12
N VAL A 299 9.47 -13.20 -2.24
CA VAL A 299 10.68 -12.61 -1.69
C VAL A 299 11.63 -12.33 -2.85
N ALA A 300 12.13 -11.10 -2.91
CA ALA A 300 13.04 -10.66 -3.95
C ALA A 300 14.30 -10.00 -3.38
N GLU A 301 15.31 -9.87 -4.22
CA GLU A 301 16.42 -8.93 -4.00
C GLU A 301 15.85 -7.52 -3.81
N THR A 302 16.39 -6.79 -2.83
CA THR A 302 15.87 -5.44 -2.52
C THR A 302 16.25 -4.44 -3.60
N THR A 303 15.23 -3.72 -4.07
CA THR A 303 15.35 -2.55 -4.93
C THR A 303 14.33 -1.50 -4.53
N SER A 304 14.70 -0.23 -4.61
CA SER A 304 13.80 0.90 -4.35
C SER A 304 12.65 1.01 -5.36
N ALA A 305 12.80 0.39 -6.53
CA ALA A 305 11.77 0.36 -7.57
C ALA A 305 10.61 -0.62 -7.27
N LEU A 306 10.80 -1.59 -6.36
CA LEU A 306 9.74 -2.50 -5.93
C LEU A 306 8.91 -1.83 -4.83
N ARG A 307 7.84 -1.16 -5.23
CA ARG A 307 6.95 -0.36 -4.40
C ARG A 307 5.49 -0.68 -4.68
N VAL A 308 4.60 -0.33 -3.75
CA VAL A 308 3.16 -0.39 -4.00
C VAL A 308 2.79 0.52 -5.16
N GLY A 309 1.97 0.02 -6.08
CA GLY A 309 1.62 0.74 -7.31
C GLY A 309 2.54 0.46 -8.50
N ALA A 310 3.70 -0.18 -8.28
CA ALA A 310 4.52 -0.66 -9.38
C ALA A 310 3.92 -1.92 -10.02
N TYR A 311 4.32 -2.18 -11.26
CA TYR A 311 4.07 -3.46 -11.93
C TYR A 311 5.32 -4.32 -11.87
N VAL A 312 5.17 -5.58 -11.45
CA VAL A 312 6.24 -6.56 -11.52
C VAL A 312 5.98 -7.55 -12.65
N THR A 313 6.94 -7.68 -13.57
CA THR A 313 6.92 -8.73 -14.58
C THR A 313 7.64 -9.95 -14.01
N LEU A 314 6.89 -11.01 -13.74
CA LEU A 314 7.39 -12.28 -13.24
C LEU A 314 7.71 -13.21 -14.41
N GLU A 315 8.90 -13.80 -14.39
CA GLU A 315 9.44 -14.65 -15.46
C GLU A 315 9.92 -15.99 -14.90
N GLY A 316 9.87 -17.04 -15.72
CA GLY A 316 10.31 -18.39 -15.32
C GLY A 316 9.28 -19.19 -14.53
N LEU A 317 7.99 -18.76 -14.51
CA LEU A 317 6.91 -19.39 -13.75
C LEU A 317 5.98 -20.25 -14.62
N GLY A 318 6.30 -20.44 -15.89
CA GLY A 318 5.45 -21.15 -16.84
C GLY A 318 4.29 -20.30 -17.39
N PRO A 319 3.52 -20.83 -18.37
CA PRO A 319 2.55 -20.05 -19.12
C PRO A 319 1.41 -19.50 -18.25
N LEU A 320 1.01 -20.19 -17.20
CA LEU A 320 -0.09 -19.75 -16.34
C LEU A 320 0.25 -18.50 -15.51
N PHE A 321 1.49 -18.40 -15.00
CA PHE A 321 1.83 -17.39 -14.01
C PHE A 321 2.89 -16.37 -14.49
N ASN A 322 3.50 -16.55 -15.65
CA ASN A 322 4.34 -15.52 -16.24
C ASN A 322 3.55 -14.24 -16.54
N GLY A 323 4.20 -13.10 -16.50
CA GLY A 323 3.65 -11.82 -16.94
C GLY A 323 3.59 -10.75 -15.86
N ALA A 324 2.84 -9.70 -16.15
CA ALA A 324 2.75 -8.52 -15.29
C ALA A 324 1.72 -8.69 -14.20
N PHE A 325 2.09 -8.27 -12.99
CA PHE A 325 1.24 -8.20 -11.80
C PHE A 325 1.34 -6.81 -11.18
N TYR A 326 0.27 -6.36 -10.56
CA TYR A 326 0.27 -5.16 -9.73
C TYR A 326 0.81 -5.49 -8.33
N VAL A 327 1.66 -4.63 -7.79
CA VAL A 327 2.20 -4.76 -6.44
C VAL A 327 1.26 -4.09 -5.44
N SER A 328 0.61 -4.88 -4.58
CA SER A 328 -0.41 -4.42 -3.65
C SER A 328 0.12 -4.12 -2.24
N TRP A 329 1.24 -4.70 -1.86
CA TRP A 329 1.99 -4.37 -0.65
C TRP A 329 3.46 -4.73 -0.80
N VAL A 330 4.31 -4.04 -0.07
CA VAL A 330 5.76 -4.27 -0.02
C VAL A 330 6.23 -4.18 1.42
N ARG A 331 7.20 -5.02 1.76
CA ARG A 331 7.92 -4.99 3.02
C ARG A 331 9.42 -5.12 2.76
N HIS A 332 10.15 -4.04 2.98
CA HIS A 332 11.60 -4.11 2.98
C HIS A 332 12.08 -4.53 4.37
N LEU A 333 12.94 -5.53 4.40
CA LEU A 333 13.50 -6.11 5.62
C LEU A 333 15.01 -6.01 5.58
N PHE A 334 15.61 -5.73 6.73
CA PHE A 334 17.04 -5.88 6.95
C PHE A 334 17.28 -6.56 8.30
N ASP A 335 18.13 -7.54 8.32
CA ASP A 335 18.71 -8.12 9.54
C ASP A 335 20.18 -8.51 9.31
N GLY A 336 20.92 -8.75 10.41
CA GLY A 336 22.34 -9.07 10.34
C GLY A 336 22.66 -10.44 9.72
N SER A 337 21.68 -11.35 9.65
CA SER A 337 21.86 -12.72 9.16
C SER A 337 21.60 -12.83 7.65
N HIS A 338 20.58 -12.14 7.15
CA HIS A 338 20.12 -12.28 5.76
C HIS A 338 20.41 -11.03 4.91
N GLY A 339 20.81 -9.92 5.56
CA GLY A 339 20.96 -8.64 4.88
C GLY A 339 19.61 -8.05 4.45
N LEU A 340 19.63 -7.27 3.36
CA LEU A 340 18.43 -6.67 2.77
C LEU A 340 17.67 -7.68 1.90
N ARG A 341 16.35 -7.72 2.09
CA ARG A 341 15.40 -8.45 1.25
C ARG A 341 14.06 -7.72 1.17
N THR A 342 13.29 -7.99 0.14
CA THR A 342 11.96 -7.42 -0.03
C THR A 342 10.93 -8.51 -0.18
N GLU A 343 9.98 -8.56 0.76
CA GLU A 343 8.74 -9.31 0.62
C GLU A 343 7.73 -8.44 -0.11
N PHE A 344 6.92 -9.04 -0.96
CA PHE A 344 5.91 -8.30 -1.71
C PHE A 344 4.68 -9.15 -2.00
N GLY A 345 3.54 -8.48 -2.13
CA GLY A 345 2.30 -9.08 -2.57
C GLY A 345 1.89 -8.58 -3.95
N VAL A 346 1.40 -9.50 -4.75
CA VAL A 346 0.99 -9.21 -6.13
C VAL A 346 -0.41 -9.73 -6.42
N GLU A 347 -1.08 -9.06 -7.36
CA GLU A 347 -2.40 -9.49 -7.81
C GLU A 347 -2.67 -9.11 -9.26
N ARG A 348 -3.54 -9.86 -9.93
CA ARG A 348 -4.06 -9.56 -11.26
C ARG A 348 -5.41 -10.25 -11.52
N PRO A 349 -6.31 -9.70 -12.37
CA PRO A 349 -7.63 -10.25 -12.62
C PRO A 349 -7.68 -11.43 -13.60
N GLY A 350 -6.57 -11.75 -14.25
CA GLY A 350 -6.53 -12.78 -15.29
C GLY A 350 -5.43 -13.80 -15.12
N LEU A 351 -5.67 -15.02 -15.61
CA LEU A 351 -4.70 -16.09 -15.71
C LEU A 351 -4.17 -16.16 -17.15
N GLY A 352 -2.88 -16.45 -17.33
CA GLY A 352 -2.31 -16.65 -18.66
C GLY A 352 -2.99 -17.81 -19.40
N SER A 353 -3.06 -17.74 -20.73
CA SER A 353 -3.46 -18.87 -21.55
C SER A 353 -2.34 -19.91 -21.56
N ALA A 354 -2.71 -21.17 -21.35
CA ALA A 354 -1.79 -22.31 -21.45
C ALA A 354 -1.30 -22.51 -22.88
#